data_768b2ef12c11a59f6a0bf9e89b9ae0e7
#
_entry.id   768b2ef12c11a59f6a0bf9e89b9ae0e7
#
_cell.length_a   1.000
_cell.length_b   1.000
_cell.length_c   1.000
_cell.angle_alpha   90.00
_cell.angle_beta   90.00
_cell.angle_gamma   90.00
#
_symmetry.space_group_name_H-M   'P 1'
#
loop_
_entity.id
_entity.type
_entity.pdbx_description
1 polymer ?
#
loop_
_entity_poly.entity_id
_entity_poly.type
_entity_poly.pdbx_seq_one_letter_code
_entity_poly.pdbx_strand_id
1 'polypeptide(L)'
;MSRAGLGLSLHDMLCGSDFRPAFDAFWDHAKRNYLSIQDGKVAGSVTMYYDPLVPCHHPVDRSPFFRFGTVHGVLPLYPDDARVLYDDAIDQLSRHGEAPIGPNDASPENAGDPMAAMGRLLIQFLAREFGDEAVYAKLKIHSEANDEPSWDTETGEFTWRFGLDEPHPRGQLNASAAFAEAVEPGAWADLIGRPNLRKFLEPTVYGVDFPKVCLSQAIYDAERRLLAVTTDAGAPKAAGEPTTFRIANVDPNCCTIEADGVVSDDWRAVEGDIEVSTTVGEHAFIVRMN
;
A
#
# COMPACT_ATOMS: atom_id res chain seq x y z
N MET A 1 -8.96 -13.40 -3.64
CA MET A 1 -8.34 -14.58 -2.99
C MET A 1 -6.82 -14.50 -2.90
N SER A 2 -6.10 -13.99 -3.91
CA SER A 2 -4.63 -13.86 -3.86
C SER A 2 -4.07 -13.12 -2.62
N ARG A 3 -4.75 -12.08 -2.15
CA ARG A 3 -4.37 -11.36 -0.91
C ARG A 3 -4.57 -12.15 0.38
N ALA A 4 -5.40 -13.20 0.37
CA ALA A 4 -5.58 -14.05 1.55
C ALA A 4 -4.30 -14.81 1.90
N GLY A 5 -3.57 -15.32 0.91
CA GLY A 5 -2.28 -15.98 1.13
C GLY A 5 -1.24 -15.07 1.78
N LEU A 6 -1.20 -13.80 1.37
CA LEU A 6 -0.32 -12.80 1.99
C LEU A 6 -0.68 -12.62 3.48
N GLY A 7 -1.99 -12.45 3.79
CA GLY A 7 -2.45 -12.33 5.16
C GLY A 7 -2.14 -13.56 6.02
N LEU A 8 -2.33 -14.77 5.50
CA LEU A 8 -1.98 -16.00 6.19
C LEU A 8 -0.47 -16.10 6.45
N SER A 9 0.36 -15.77 5.47
CA SER A 9 1.82 -15.79 5.62
C SER A 9 2.32 -14.78 6.65
N LEU A 10 1.75 -13.58 6.66
CA LEU A 10 2.07 -12.57 7.68
C LEU A 10 1.60 -13.02 9.07
N HIS A 11 0.42 -13.63 9.18
CA HIS A 11 -0.08 -14.17 10.44
C HIS A 11 0.83 -15.29 10.97
N ASP A 12 1.23 -16.23 10.12
CA ASP A 12 2.12 -17.32 10.51
C ASP A 12 3.46 -16.79 11.04
N MET A 13 4.01 -15.77 10.36
CA MET A 13 5.26 -15.13 10.75
C MET A 13 5.16 -14.39 12.09
N LEU A 14 4.07 -13.69 12.33
CA LEU A 14 3.90 -12.86 13.54
C LEU A 14 3.41 -13.64 14.74
N CYS A 15 2.60 -14.69 14.52
CA CYS A 15 1.90 -15.43 15.56
C CYS A 15 2.45 -16.86 15.75
N GLY A 16 3.39 -17.32 14.90
CA GLY A 16 3.93 -18.67 14.96
C GLY A 16 2.92 -19.77 14.59
N SER A 17 1.90 -19.42 13.79
CA SER A 17 0.91 -20.37 13.27
C SER A 17 1.40 -21.05 11.97
N ASP A 18 0.59 -21.95 11.40
CA ASP A 18 0.91 -22.71 10.18
C ASP A 18 -0.33 -22.80 9.27
N PHE A 19 -0.81 -21.66 8.80
CA PHE A 19 -1.97 -21.57 7.90
C PHE A 19 -1.58 -21.51 6.41
N ARG A 20 -0.35 -21.16 6.12
CA ARG A 20 0.17 -21.00 4.75
C ARG A 20 -0.03 -22.23 3.88
N PRO A 21 0.14 -23.51 4.35
CA PRO A 21 -0.04 -24.70 3.51
C PRO A 21 -1.43 -24.83 2.89
N ALA A 22 -2.47 -24.31 3.55
CA ALA A 22 -3.82 -24.29 2.99
C ALA A 22 -3.91 -23.41 1.73
N PHE A 23 -3.20 -22.28 1.75
CA PHE A 23 -3.14 -21.41 0.59
C PHE A 23 -2.24 -21.97 -0.53
N ASP A 24 -1.15 -22.64 -0.19
CA ASP A 24 -0.27 -23.29 -1.17
C ASP A 24 -1.04 -24.34 -1.97
N ALA A 25 -1.83 -25.18 -1.29
CA ALA A 25 -2.71 -26.16 -1.94
C ALA A 25 -3.76 -25.51 -2.85
N PHE A 26 -4.36 -24.40 -2.40
CA PHE A 26 -5.27 -23.60 -3.22
C PHE A 26 -4.56 -23.01 -4.44
N TRP A 27 -3.35 -22.47 -4.26
CA TRP A 27 -2.59 -21.87 -5.37
C TRP A 27 -2.22 -22.89 -6.43
N ASP A 28 -1.80 -24.08 -6.03
CA ASP A 28 -1.55 -25.19 -6.96
C ASP A 28 -2.79 -25.61 -7.74
N HIS A 29 -3.95 -25.60 -7.09
CA HIS A 29 -5.23 -25.82 -7.77
C HIS A 29 -5.55 -24.70 -8.74
N ALA A 30 -5.36 -23.44 -8.33
CA ALA A 30 -5.65 -22.25 -9.14
C ALA A 30 -4.77 -22.21 -10.40
N LYS A 31 -3.47 -22.50 -10.29
CA LYS A 31 -2.57 -22.57 -11.44
C LYS A 31 -3.08 -23.51 -12.52
N ARG A 32 -3.52 -24.71 -12.12
CA ARG A 32 -3.96 -25.76 -13.08
C ARG A 32 -5.34 -25.46 -13.66
N ASN A 33 -6.25 -24.93 -12.84
CA ASN A 33 -7.68 -24.89 -13.21
C ASN A 33 -8.18 -23.49 -13.60
N TYR A 34 -7.52 -22.42 -13.12
CA TYR A 34 -7.99 -21.05 -13.34
C TYR A 34 -7.01 -20.24 -14.18
N LEU A 35 -5.71 -20.46 -14.03
CA LEU A 35 -4.68 -19.65 -14.68
C LEU A 35 -4.01 -20.36 -15.84
N SER A 36 -4.23 -21.68 -15.96
CA SER A 36 -3.65 -22.54 -17.01
C SER A 36 -2.12 -22.38 -17.12
N ILE A 37 -1.42 -22.26 -15.98
CA ILE A 37 0.04 -22.17 -15.97
C ILE A 37 0.60 -23.60 -16.09
N GLN A 38 1.33 -23.84 -17.20
CA GLN A 38 1.98 -25.12 -17.48
C GLN A 38 3.39 -24.85 -18.01
N ASP A 39 4.37 -25.57 -17.49
CA ASP A 39 5.78 -25.45 -17.90
C ASP A 39 6.30 -23.99 -17.97
N GLY A 40 5.93 -23.18 -16.97
CA GLY A 40 6.33 -21.78 -16.89
C GLY A 40 5.70 -20.85 -17.94
N LYS A 41 4.55 -21.23 -18.51
CA LYS A 41 3.79 -20.41 -19.47
C LYS A 41 2.31 -20.47 -19.20
N VAL A 42 1.60 -19.43 -19.60
CA VAL A 42 0.13 -19.42 -19.64
C VAL A 42 -0.31 -20.15 -20.92
N ALA A 43 -0.95 -21.31 -20.77
CA ALA A 43 -1.30 -22.19 -21.89
C ALA A 43 -2.73 -21.98 -22.43
N GLY A 44 -3.52 -21.11 -21.82
CA GLY A 44 -4.92 -20.91 -22.20
C GLY A 44 -5.54 -19.67 -21.57
N SER A 45 -6.87 -19.67 -21.51
CA SER A 45 -7.63 -18.58 -20.91
C SER A 45 -7.47 -18.55 -19.40
N VAL A 46 -7.39 -17.34 -18.84
CA VAL A 46 -7.48 -17.13 -17.40
C VAL A 46 -8.95 -17.10 -16.98
N THR A 47 -9.33 -17.95 -16.03
CA THR A 47 -10.70 -18.02 -15.50
C THR A 47 -10.86 -17.04 -14.35
N MET A 48 -11.80 -16.11 -14.47
CA MET A 48 -12.13 -15.18 -13.40
C MET A 48 -13.05 -15.80 -12.36
N TYR A 49 -14.02 -16.58 -12.83
CA TYR A 49 -15.07 -17.15 -11.99
C TYR A 49 -15.35 -18.60 -12.35
N TYR A 50 -15.48 -19.44 -11.34
CA TYR A 50 -15.92 -20.83 -11.48
C TYR A 50 -17.22 -21.01 -10.71
N ASP A 51 -18.25 -21.51 -11.38
CA ASP A 51 -19.52 -21.88 -10.75
C ASP A 51 -19.48 -23.38 -10.39
N PRO A 52 -19.45 -23.75 -9.09
CA PRO A 52 -19.41 -25.14 -8.69
C PRO A 52 -20.75 -25.86 -8.88
N LEU A 53 -21.85 -25.14 -9.03
CA LEU A 53 -23.19 -25.72 -9.23
C LEU A 53 -23.42 -26.08 -10.69
N VAL A 54 -22.85 -25.30 -11.59
CA VAL A 54 -22.84 -25.57 -13.04
C VAL A 54 -21.37 -25.55 -13.45
N PRO A 55 -20.63 -26.69 -13.41
CA PRO A 55 -19.20 -26.72 -13.65
C PRO A 55 -18.80 -25.96 -14.92
N CYS A 56 -18.67 -24.66 -14.79
CA CYS A 56 -18.42 -23.74 -15.89
C CYS A 56 -17.32 -22.74 -15.49
N HIS A 57 -16.35 -22.63 -16.36
CA HIS A 57 -15.28 -21.62 -16.25
C HIS A 57 -15.68 -20.40 -17.07
N HIS A 58 -15.72 -19.23 -16.44
CA HIS A 58 -15.95 -17.96 -17.12
C HIS A 58 -14.61 -17.30 -17.43
N PRO A 59 -14.12 -17.38 -18.67
CA PRO A 59 -12.82 -16.81 -19.05
C PRO A 59 -12.88 -15.29 -19.03
N VAL A 60 -11.76 -14.67 -18.65
CA VAL A 60 -11.55 -13.20 -18.68
C VAL A 60 -10.39 -12.89 -19.61
N ASP A 61 -10.60 -13.14 -20.88
CA ASP A 61 -9.55 -12.90 -21.90
C ASP A 61 -9.40 -11.42 -22.27
N ARG A 62 -10.33 -10.58 -21.86
CA ARG A 62 -10.46 -9.20 -22.34
C ARG A 62 -10.09 -8.12 -21.33
N SER A 63 -9.78 -8.46 -20.09
CA SER A 63 -9.38 -7.47 -19.09
C SER A 63 -8.04 -7.83 -18.45
N PRO A 64 -6.95 -7.24 -18.91
CA PRO A 64 -5.62 -7.42 -18.29
C PRO A 64 -5.60 -6.99 -16.82
N PHE A 65 -6.50 -6.10 -16.41
CA PHE A 65 -6.62 -5.63 -15.03
C PHE A 65 -6.70 -6.77 -14.01
N PHE A 66 -7.51 -7.81 -14.26
CA PHE A 66 -7.62 -8.95 -13.35
C PHE A 66 -6.34 -9.79 -13.28
N ARG A 67 -5.61 -9.90 -14.39
CA ARG A 67 -4.31 -10.57 -14.40
C ARG A 67 -3.30 -9.80 -13.58
N PHE A 68 -3.17 -8.50 -13.77
CA PHE A 68 -2.28 -7.65 -12.98
C PHE A 68 -2.69 -7.61 -11.51
N GLY A 69 -3.99 -7.62 -11.19
CA GLY A 69 -4.48 -7.75 -9.82
C GLY A 69 -4.08 -9.09 -9.17
N THR A 70 -4.06 -10.19 -9.96
CA THR A 70 -3.57 -11.48 -9.50
C THR A 70 -2.07 -11.44 -9.29
N VAL A 71 -1.30 -10.93 -10.25
CA VAL A 71 0.16 -10.74 -10.14
C VAL A 71 0.51 -9.99 -8.86
N HIS A 72 -0.08 -8.82 -8.65
CA HIS A 72 0.15 -8.01 -7.45
C HIS A 72 -0.11 -8.80 -6.15
N GLY A 73 -1.21 -9.56 -6.11
CA GLY A 73 -1.60 -10.30 -4.91
C GLY A 73 -0.74 -11.51 -4.59
N VAL A 74 -0.10 -12.14 -5.59
CA VAL A 74 0.68 -13.37 -5.41
C VAL A 74 2.19 -13.17 -5.48
N LEU A 75 2.64 -12.03 -5.98
CA LEU A 75 4.07 -11.73 -6.17
C LEU A 75 4.92 -11.94 -4.91
N PRO A 76 4.51 -11.50 -3.70
CA PRO A 76 5.29 -11.75 -2.48
C PRO A 76 5.39 -13.21 -2.08
N LEU A 77 4.54 -14.08 -2.61
CA LEU A 77 4.43 -15.49 -2.24
C LEU A 77 5.02 -16.41 -3.30
N TYR A 78 4.82 -16.09 -4.57
CA TYR A 78 5.17 -16.91 -5.73
C TYR A 78 5.73 -16.01 -6.85
N PRO A 79 6.93 -15.45 -6.67
CA PRO A 79 7.49 -14.47 -7.62
C PRO A 79 7.67 -15.02 -9.03
N ASP A 80 8.02 -16.30 -9.18
CA ASP A 80 8.19 -16.94 -10.50
C ASP A 80 6.85 -17.07 -11.24
N ASP A 81 5.81 -17.53 -10.56
CA ASP A 81 4.46 -17.61 -11.15
C ASP A 81 3.90 -16.21 -11.49
N ALA A 82 4.16 -15.24 -10.62
CA ALA A 82 3.78 -13.85 -10.84
C ALA A 82 4.48 -13.26 -12.07
N ARG A 83 5.76 -13.57 -12.27
CA ARG A 83 6.51 -13.14 -13.46
C ARG A 83 5.92 -13.73 -14.74
N VAL A 84 5.58 -15.02 -14.74
CA VAL A 84 4.95 -15.68 -15.91
C VAL A 84 3.61 -15.01 -16.27
N LEU A 85 2.79 -14.69 -15.26
CA LEU A 85 1.51 -14.00 -15.48
C LEU A 85 1.69 -12.56 -15.98
N TYR A 86 2.69 -11.85 -15.45
CA TYR A 86 3.01 -10.49 -15.87
C TYR A 86 3.45 -10.45 -17.33
N ASP A 87 4.42 -11.29 -17.71
CA ASP A 87 4.94 -11.35 -19.07
C ASP A 87 3.84 -11.69 -20.08
N ASP A 88 2.98 -12.67 -19.78
CA ASP A 88 1.84 -13.01 -20.63
C ASP A 88 0.84 -11.85 -20.77
N ALA A 89 0.57 -11.12 -19.67
CA ALA A 89 -0.33 -9.98 -19.70
C ALA A 89 0.22 -8.82 -20.54
N ILE A 90 1.51 -8.51 -20.41
CA ILE A 90 2.19 -7.48 -21.20
C ILE A 90 2.26 -7.88 -22.70
N ASP A 91 2.56 -9.14 -22.99
CA ASP A 91 2.56 -9.69 -24.35
C ASP A 91 1.18 -9.57 -25.02
N GLN A 92 0.10 -9.82 -24.28
CA GLN A 92 -1.25 -9.67 -24.81
C GLN A 92 -1.58 -8.22 -25.13
N LEU A 93 -1.27 -7.28 -24.23
CA LEU A 93 -1.44 -5.85 -24.50
C LEU A 93 -0.67 -5.42 -25.76
N SER A 94 0.55 -5.92 -25.94
CA SER A 94 1.39 -5.60 -27.09
C SER A 94 0.86 -6.17 -28.40
N ARG A 95 0.30 -7.39 -28.39
CA ARG A 95 -0.25 -8.05 -29.61
C ARG A 95 -1.48 -7.37 -30.17
N HIS A 96 -2.25 -6.68 -29.35
CA HIS A 96 -3.43 -5.95 -29.79
C HIS A 96 -3.10 -4.57 -30.36
N GLY A 97 -1.81 -4.23 -30.54
CA GLY A 97 -1.35 -2.93 -31.05
C GLY A 97 -1.59 -1.79 -30.08
N GLU A 98 -1.94 -2.14 -28.87
CA GLU A 98 -2.23 -1.23 -27.81
C GLU A 98 -0.93 -0.99 -27.03
N ALA A 99 -0.69 0.26 -26.71
CA ALA A 99 0.27 0.56 -25.65
C ALA A 99 -0.14 -0.28 -24.40
N PRO A 100 0.74 -0.53 -23.42
CA PRO A 100 0.37 -1.19 -22.15
C PRO A 100 -0.69 -0.41 -21.33
N ILE A 101 -1.35 0.49 -21.98
CA ILE A 101 -2.53 1.25 -21.65
C ILE A 101 -3.65 0.47 -22.32
N GLY A 102 -4.61 -0.04 -21.57
CA GLY A 102 -5.71 -0.87 -22.12
C GLY A 102 -6.46 -0.17 -23.27
N PRO A 103 -7.16 -0.92 -24.13
CA PRO A 103 -7.84 -0.39 -25.33
C PRO A 103 -8.79 0.74 -24.99
N ASN A 104 -9.20 0.81 -23.76
CA ASN A 104 -10.13 1.81 -23.26
C ASN A 104 -9.45 3.08 -22.74
N ASP A 105 -8.15 3.05 -22.45
CA ASP A 105 -7.48 4.21 -21.82
C ASP A 105 -7.12 5.32 -22.80
N ALA A 106 -6.99 4.99 -24.08
CA ALA A 106 -6.65 5.97 -25.11
C ALA A 106 -7.87 6.59 -25.81
N SER A 107 -9.09 6.10 -25.50
CA SER A 107 -10.30 6.67 -26.09
C SER A 107 -10.79 7.87 -25.29
N PRO A 108 -11.22 8.95 -25.94
CA PRO A 108 -11.85 10.10 -25.25
C PRO A 108 -13.07 9.70 -24.40
N GLU A 109 -13.68 8.55 -24.72
CA GLU A 109 -14.87 8.04 -24.01
C GLU A 109 -14.55 7.53 -22.60
N ASN A 110 -13.27 7.22 -22.33
CA ASN A 110 -12.79 6.73 -21.01
C ASN A 110 -11.93 7.76 -20.26
N ALA A 111 -11.80 8.97 -20.80
CA ALA A 111 -11.22 10.06 -20.06
C ALA A 111 -12.05 10.29 -18.79
N GLY A 112 -11.40 10.19 -17.62
CA GLY A 112 -12.07 10.31 -16.34
C GLY A 112 -12.69 8.99 -15.81
N ASP A 113 -12.42 7.82 -16.41
CA ASP A 113 -12.79 6.54 -15.79
C ASP A 113 -11.80 6.17 -14.67
N PRO A 114 -12.24 6.18 -13.40
CA PRO A 114 -11.37 5.85 -12.27
C PRO A 114 -10.88 4.40 -12.30
N MET A 115 -11.59 3.47 -12.95
CA MET A 115 -11.15 2.07 -13.07
C MET A 115 -10.03 1.92 -14.09
N ALA A 116 -10.09 2.69 -15.19
CA ALA A 116 -9.00 2.74 -16.16
C ALA A 116 -7.73 3.33 -15.53
N ALA A 117 -7.85 4.45 -14.82
CA ALA A 117 -6.74 5.05 -14.07
C ALA A 117 -6.13 4.06 -13.05
N MET A 118 -6.96 3.36 -12.27
CA MET A 118 -6.53 2.35 -11.31
C MET A 118 -5.76 1.21 -12.00
N GLY A 119 -6.25 0.76 -13.15
CA GLY A 119 -5.59 -0.29 -13.95
C GLY A 119 -4.20 0.14 -14.41
N ARG A 120 -4.09 1.36 -14.95
CA ARG A 120 -2.80 1.95 -15.37
C ARG A 120 -1.80 2.03 -14.25
N LEU A 121 -2.21 2.58 -13.10
CA LEU A 121 -1.35 2.72 -11.91
C LEU A 121 -0.87 1.37 -11.38
N LEU A 122 -1.72 0.34 -11.43
CA LEU A 122 -1.34 -1.02 -11.06
C LEU A 122 -0.27 -1.60 -12.01
N ILE A 123 -0.42 -1.38 -13.32
CA ILE A 123 0.58 -1.82 -14.30
C ILE A 123 1.89 -1.03 -14.10
N GLN A 124 1.80 0.26 -13.87
CA GLN A 124 2.97 1.12 -13.60
C GLN A 124 3.74 0.64 -12.36
N PHE A 125 3.02 0.35 -11.27
CA PHE A 125 3.61 -0.24 -10.06
C PHE A 125 4.32 -1.56 -10.36
N LEU A 126 3.66 -2.49 -11.07
CA LEU A 126 4.25 -3.79 -11.38
C LEU A 126 5.42 -3.69 -12.36
N ALA A 127 5.35 -2.79 -13.34
CA ALA A 127 6.46 -2.54 -14.25
C ALA A 127 7.71 -2.09 -13.51
N ARG A 128 7.54 -1.17 -12.55
CA ARG A 128 8.66 -0.73 -11.70
C ARG A 128 9.16 -1.86 -10.83
N GLU A 129 8.28 -2.60 -10.19
CA GLU A 129 8.60 -3.73 -9.34
C GLU A 129 9.41 -4.82 -10.08
N PHE A 130 9.04 -5.12 -11.32
CA PHE A 130 9.76 -6.08 -12.16
C PHE A 130 10.97 -5.50 -12.91
N GLY A 131 11.26 -4.21 -12.78
CA GLY A 131 12.34 -3.53 -13.49
C GLY A 131 12.07 -3.39 -14.99
N ASP A 132 10.80 -3.38 -15.42
CA ASP A 132 10.41 -3.15 -16.80
C ASP A 132 10.35 -1.64 -17.09
N GLU A 133 11.54 -1.05 -17.25
CA GLU A 133 11.70 0.40 -17.46
C GLU A 133 10.98 0.89 -18.73
N ALA A 134 10.84 0.04 -19.74
CA ALA A 134 10.20 0.43 -20.99
C ALA A 134 8.69 0.62 -20.81
N VAL A 135 8.03 -0.29 -20.12
CA VAL A 135 6.61 -0.19 -19.78
C VAL A 135 6.37 0.93 -18.78
N TYR A 136 7.19 1.02 -17.73
CA TYR A 136 7.10 2.08 -16.73
C TYR A 136 7.19 3.47 -17.34
N ALA A 137 8.21 3.73 -18.18
CA ALA A 137 8.41 5.03 -18.80
C ALA A 137 7.22 5.45 -19.71
N LYS A 138 6.65 4.51 -20.47
CA LYS A 138 5.47 4.78 -21.30
C LYS A 138 4.26 5.19 -20.46
N LEU A 139 4.01 4.47 -19.38
CA LEU A 139 2.88 4.76 -18.49
C LEU A 139 3.07 6.08 -17.76
N LYS A 140 4.29 6.37 -17.32
CA LYS A 140 4.63 7.64 -16.68
C LYS A 140 4.40 8.83 -17.62
N ILE A 141 4.90 8.77 -18.85
CA ILE A 141 4.67 9.80 -19.87
C ILE A 141 3.16 10.01 -20.10
N HIS A 142 2.40 8.92 -20.15
CA HIS A 142 0.95 9.01 -20.31
C HIS A 142 0.29 9.72 -19.10
N SER A 143 0.63 9.34 -17.88
CA SER A 143 0.10 9.97 -16.67
C SER A 143 0.45 11.46 -16.59
N GLU A 144 1.70 11.81 -16.88
CA GLU A 144 2.12 13.22 -16.90
C GLU A 144 1.35 14.07 -17.94
N ALA A 145 0.96 13.47 -19.06
CA ALA A 145 0.25 14.16 -20.14
C ALA A 145 -1.28 14.21 -19.92
N ASN A 146 -1.88 13.24 -19.23
CA ASN A 146 -3.34 13.06 -19.21
C ASN A 146 -3.97 13.06 -17.81
N ASP A 147 -3.20 12.83 -16.76
CA ASP A 147 -3.76 12.72 -15.40
C ASP A 147 -3.71 14.06 -14.63
N GLU A 148 -3.40 15.15 -15.31
CA GLU A 148 -3.42 16.52 -14.78
C GLU A 148 -2.66 16.68 -13.44
N PRO A 149 -1.32 16.43 -13.44
CA PRO A 149 -0.53 16.61 -12.22
C PRO A 149 -0.53 18.08 -11.80
N SER A 150 -0.70 18.32 -10.51
CA SER A 150 -0.77 19.66 -9.94
C SER A 150 0.06 19.75 -8.67
N TRP A 151 0.82 20.83 -8.55
CA TRP A 151 1.58 21.16 -7.35
C TRP A 151 1.04 22.43 -6.72
N ASP A 152 0.53 22.31 -5.50
CA ASP A 152 0.16 23.46 -4.69
C ASP A 152 1.41 23.96 -3.95
N THR A 153 1.88 25.15 -4.31
CA THR A 153 3.09 25.75 -3.72
C THR A 153 2.87 26.36 -2.33
N GLU A 154 1.62 26.58 -1.92
CA GLU A 154 1.29 27.10 -0.59
C GLU A 154 1.23 25.98 0.45
N THR A 155 0.60 24.86 0.10
CA THR A 155 0.48 23.70 1.00
C THR A 155 1.60 22.68 0.82
N GLY A 156 2.32 22.70 -0.30
CA GLY A 156 3.29 21.69 -0.68
C GLY A 156 2.65 20.37 -1.16
N GLU A 157 1.35 20.36 -1.41
CA GLU A 157 0.65 19.16 -1.88
C GLU A 157 0.87 18.93 -3.37
N PHE A 158 1.10 17.67 -3.73
CA PHE A 158 1.14 17.20 -5.10
C PHE A 158 0.02 16.21 -5.35
N THR A 159 -0.78 16.45 -6.39
CA THR A 159 -1.94 15.62 -6.70
C THR A 159 -2.09 15.38 -8.20
N TRP A 160 -2.75 14.27 -8.57
CA TRP A 160 -3.27 14.00 -9.90
C TRP A 160 -4.79 14.06 -9.89
N ARG A 161 -5.37 14.70 -10.89
CA ARG A 161 -6.84 14.81 -11.04
C ARG A 161 -7.44 13.66 -11.85
N PHE A 162 -6.68 12.98 -12.68
CA PHE A 162 -7.09 11.84 -13.51
C PHE A 162 -8.25 12.14 -14.48
N GLY A 163 -8.40 13.40 -14.91
CA GLY A 163 -9.52 13.82 -15.74
C GLY A 163 -10.90 13.76 -15.05
N LEU A 164 -10.92 13.64 -13.71
CA LEU A 164 -12.16 13.57 -12.94
C LEU A 164 -12.67 14.98 -12.61
N ASP A 165 -13.95 15.24 -12.89
CA ASP A 165 -14.64 16.46 -12.47
C ASP A 165 -15.11 16.32 -11.00
N GLU A 166 -14.15 16.27 -10.09
CA GLU A 166 -14.36 16.20 -8.65
C GLU A 166 -13.67 17.36 -7.95
N PRO A 167 -14.27 17.95 -6.89
CA PRO A 167 -13.68 19.08 -6.17
C PRO A 167 -12.36 18.69 -5.47
N HIS A 168 -12.20 17.41 -5.12
CA HIS A 168 -11.00 16.86 -4.52
C HIS A 168 -10.53 15.64 -5.31
N PRO A 169 -9.21 15.53 -5.57
CA PRO A 169 -8.65 14.34 -6.20
C PRO A 169 -8.96 13.09 -5.37
N ARG A 170 -9.26 11.97 -6.04
CA ARG A 170 -9.53 10.71 -5.34
C ARG A 170 -8.32 10.23 -4.58
N GLY A 171 -8.42 10.16 -3.24
CA GLY A 171 -7.32 9.77 -2.37
C GLY A 171 -6.76 8.38 -2.72
N GLN A 172 -7.61 7.42 -3.10
CA GLN A 172 -7.17 6.08 -3.50
C GLN A 172 -6.32 6.08 -4.77
N LEU A 173 -6.67 6.88 -5.79
CA LEU A 173 -5.89 6.99 -7.02
C LEU A 173 -4.56 7.69 -6.74
N ASN A 174 -4.58 8.80 -6.00
CA ASN A 174 -3.37 9.52 -5.61
C ASN A 174 -2.43 8.65 -4.76
N ALA A 175 -2.95 7.88 -3.81
CA ALA A 175 -2.16 6.93 -3.03
C ALA A 175 -1.55 5.84 -3.93
N SER A 176 -2.29 5.32 -4.91
CA SER A 176 -1.79 4.33 -5.87
C SER A 176 -0.71 4.90 -6.78
N ALA A 177 -0.85 6.16 -7.23
CA ALA A 177 0.16 6.85 -8.00
C ALA A 177 1.44 7.07 -7.18
N ALA A 178 1.33 7.59 -5.96
CA ALA A 178 2.46 7.76 -5.05
C ALA A 178 3.17 6.44 -4.77
N PHE A 179 2.42 5.34 -4.60
CA PHE A 179 2.98 4.02 -4.37
C PHE A 179 3.74 3.51 -5.61
N ALA A 180 3.19 3.70 -6.82
CA ALA A 180 3.85 3.34 -8.07
C ALA A 180 5.16 4.14 -8.31
N GLU A 181 5.21 5.40 -7.88
CA GLU A 181 6.43 6.23 -7.96
C GLU A 181 7.48 5.86 -6.91
N ALA A 182 7.05 5.47 -5.70
CA ALA A 182 7.94 5.25 -4.56
C ALA A 182 8.52 3.83 -4.48
N VAL A 183 7.88 2.83 -5.12
CA VAL A 183 8.33 1.44 -5.03
C VAL A 183 9.69 1.24 -5.69
N GLU A 184 10.58 0.53 -5.01
CA GLU A 184 11.83 0.07 -5.58
C GLU A 184 11.67 -1.33 -6.20
N PRO A 185 12.40 -1.65 -7.29
CA PRO A 185 12.32 -2.96 -7.91
C PRO A 185 12.57 -4.09 -6.91
N GLY A 186 11.69 -5.07 -6.87
CA GLY A 186 11.74 -6.22 -5.98
C GLY A 186 11.26 -5.98 -4.54
N ALA A 187 10.91 -4.75 -4.16
CA ALA A 187 10.52 -4.44 -2.79
C ALA A 187 9.22 -5.14 -2.37
N TRP A 188 8.25 -5.23 -3.26
CA TRP A 188 7.00 -5.92 -3.00
C TRP A 188 7.16 -7.44 -3.00
N ALA A 189 7.99 -7.99 -3.89
CA ALA A 189 8.35 -9.41 -3.90
C ALA A 189 9.04 -9.82 -2.59
N ASP A 190 9.90 -8.99 -2.06
CA ASP A 190 10.66 -9.24 -0.82
C ASP A 190 9.83 -9.02 0.46
N LEU A 191 8.58 -8.56 0.38
CA LEU A 191 7.76 -8.19 1.53
C LEU A 191 7.66 -9.28 2.62
N ILE A 192 7.60 -10.55 2.22
CA ILE A 192 7.58 -11.69 3.13
C ILE A 192 8.99 -12.25 3.38
N GLY A 193 9.84 -12.25 2.33
CA GLY A 193 11.19 -12.78 2.42
C GLY A 193 12.11 -11.97 3.33
N ARG A 194 11.86 -10.67 3.46
CA ARG A 194 12.65 -9.74 4.29
C ARG A 194 11.75 -8.88 5.17
N PRO A 195 10.93 -9.46 6.05
CA PRO A 195 10.05 -8.68 6.88
C PRO A 195 10.85 -7.79 7.83
N ASN A 196 10.50 -6.52 7.89
CA ASN A 196 11.10 -5.62 8.85
C ASN A 196 10.45 -5.77 10.24
N LEU A 197 10.61 -6.96 10.85
CA LEU A 197 10.05 -7.24 12.18
C LEU A 197 10.61 -6.31 13.25
N ARG A 198 11.79 -5.73 13.04
CA ARG A 198 12.38 -4.75 13.95
C ARG A 198 11.46 -3.54 14.17
N LYS A 199 10.66 -3.16 13.16
CA LYS A 199 9.69 -2.06 13.27
C LYS A 199 8.66 -2.27 14.39
N PHE A 200 8.31 -3.51 14.72
CA PHE A 200 7.39 -3.82 15.82
C PHE A 200 8.02 -3.63 17.21
N LEU A 201 9.34 -3.50 17.27
CA LEU A 201 10.09 -3.25 18.51
C LEU A 201 10.51 -1.77 18.64
N GLU A 202 10.25 -0.96 17.64
CA GLU A 202 10.52 0.48 17.68
C GLU A 202 9.44 1.24 18.44
N PRO A 203 9.77 2.39 19.04
CA PRO A 203 8.80 3.26 19.67
C PRO A 203 7.59 3.52 18.78
N THR A 204 6.40 3.25 19.30
CA THR A 204 5.16 3.30 18.51
C THR A 204 4.08 4.06 19.28
N VAL A 205 3.50 5.07 18.64
CA VAL A 205 2.36 5.84 19.18
C VAL A 205 1.06 5.08 18.93
N TYR A 206 0.23 4.95 19.97
CA TYR A 206 -1.08 4.31 19.87
C TYR A 206 -2.08 4.92 20.87
N GLY A 207 -3.35 4.50 20.83
CA GLY A 207 -4.37 4.97 21.75
C GLY A 207 -4.73 6.45 21.61
N VAL A 208 -4.49 7.02 20.44
CA VAL A 208 -4.88 8.39 20.09
C VAL A 208 -6.40 8.49 19.97
N ASP A 209 -7.00 9.51 20.55
CA ASP A 209 -8.46 9.76 20.53
C ASP A 209 -8.91 10.28 19.15
N PHE A 210 -8.77 9.44 18.12
CA PHE A 210 -9.25 9.75 16.77
C PHE A 210 -10.79 9.65 16.74
N PRO A 211 -11.52 10.57 16.08
CA PRO A 211 -11.01 11.64 15.19
C PRO A 211 -10.77 13.00 15.88
N LYS A 212 -10.83 13.12 17.20
CA LYS A 212 -10.60 14.39 17.86
C LYS A 212 -9.16 14.87 17.71
N VAL A 213 -8.22 13.92 17.81
CA VAL A 213 -6.78 14.15 17.60
C VAL A 213 -6.33 13.44 16.34
N CYS A 214 -5.60 14.14 15.48
CA CYS A 214 -4.84 13.58 14.37
C CYS A 214 -3.35 13.60 14.69
N LEU A 215 -2.59 12.65 14.13
CA LEU A 215 -1.14 12.69 14.11
C LEU A 215 -0.69 13.16 12.73
N SER A 216 -0.02 14.31 12.65
CA SER A 216 0.65 14.75 11.42
C SER A 216 2.06 14.17 11.32
N GLN A 217 2.65 13.76 12.45
CA GLN A 217 3.94 13.11 12.50
C GLN A 217 4.00 12.07 13.62
N ALA A 218 4.62 10.92 13.38
CA ALA A 218 5.07 9.95 14.38
C ALA A 218 6.27 9.20 13.78
N ILE A 219 7.47 9.77 13.91
CA ILE A 219 8.69 9.28 13.25
C ILE A 219 9.74 8.94 14.30
N TYR A 220 10.24 7.71 14.26
CA TYR A 220 11.38 7.27 15.06
C TYR A 220 12.67 7.33 14.26
N ASP A 221 13.65 8.09 14.77
CA ASP A 221 15.01 8.13 14.30
C ASP A 221 15.88 7.19 15.16
N ALA A 222 16.22 6.04 14.59
CA ALA A 222 16.99 5.01 15.30
C ALA A 222 18.45 5.43 15.59
N GLU A 223 19.05 6.29 14.77
CA GLU A 223 20.42 6.77 14.96
C GLU A 223 20.49 7.74 16.16
N ARG A 224 19.51 8.62 16.25
CA ARG A 224 19.39 9.60 17.34
C ARG A 224 18.65 9.07 18.55
N ARG A 225 18.05 7.88 18.46
CA ARG A 225 17.19 7.28 19.48
C ARG A 225 16.11 8.26 19.94
N LEU A 226 15.38 8.82 18.96
CA LEU A 226 14.41 9.90 19.15
C LEU A 226 13.12 9.58 18.42
N LEU A 227 11.98 9.70 19.11
CA LEU A 227 10.66 9.68 18.51
C LEU A 227 10.12 11.11 18.49
N ALA A 228 9.79 11.61 17.28
CA ALA A 228 9.10 12.88 17.08
C ALA A 228 7.62 12.61 16.81
N VAL A 229 6.75 13.28 17.56
CA VAL A 229 5.29 13.18 17.42
C VAL A 229 4.72 14.59 17.29
N THR A 230 3.87 14.80 16.30
CA THR A 230 3.11 16.05 16.17
C THR A 230 1.62 15.72 16.11
N THR A 231 0.85 16.37 16.94
CA THR A 231 -0.60 16.24 17.02
C THR A 231 -1.28 17.48 16.41
N ASP A 232 -2.52 17.30 15.96
CA ASP A 232 -3.41 18.35 15.48
C ASP A 232 -4.84 18.10 15.93
N ALA A 233 -5.66 19.17 15.95
CA ALA A 233 -7.09 19.04 16.21
C ALA A 233 -7.81 18.48 14.98
N GLY A 234 -8.04 17.17 14.93
CA GLY A 234 -8.84 16.51 13.88
C GLY A 234 -10.32 16.93 13.92
N ALA A 235 -10.82 17.30 15.10
CA ALA A 235 -12.13 17.89 15.30
C ALA A 235 -11.96 19.31 15.89
N PRO A 236 -12.07 20.40 15.11
CA PRO A 236 -11.82 21.76 15.58
C PRO A 236 -12.63 22.19 16.80
N LYS A 237 -13.84 21.62 16.99
CA LYS A 237 -14.71 21.89 18.14
C LYS A 237 -14.18 21.30 19.46
N ALA A 238 -13.30 20.30 19.38
CA ALA A 238 -12.70 19.66 20.53
C ALA A 238 -11.36 20.31 20.94
N ALA A 239 -10.91 21.34 20.21
CA ALA A 239 -9.66 22.01 20.52
C ALA A 239 -9.62 22.52 21.97
N GLY A 240 -8.54 22.19 22.68
CA GLY A 240 -8.35 22.51 24.10
C GLY A 240 -8.95 21.48 25.07
N GLU A 241 -9.72 20.48 24.62
CA GLU A 241 -10.17 19.39 25.51
C GLU A 241 -8.98 18.54 25.98
N PRO A 242 -8.99 18.03 27.22
CA PRO A 242 -7.99 17.08 27.67
C PRO A 242 -8.00 15.80 26.84
N THR A 243 -6.82 15.27 26.53
CA THR A 243 -6.64 14.01 25.81
C THR A 243 -5.38 13.29 26.28
N THR A 244 -5.25 12.03 25.90
CA THR A 244 -4.04 11.23 26.13
C THR A 244 -3.70 10.41 24.90
N PHE A 245 -2.43 10.02 24.77
CA PHE A 245 -1.98 8.97 23.86
C PHE A 245 -0.90 8.13 24.52
N ARG A 246 -0.60 6.97 23.97
CA ARG A 246 0.40 6.06 24.52
C ARG A 246 1.55 5.85 23.58
N ILE A 247 2.72 5.53 24.14
CA ILE A 247 3.94 5.20 23.40
C ILE A 247 4.44 3.86 23.92
N ALA A 248 4.40 2.84 23.07
CA ALA A 248 4.94 1.52 23.34
C ALA A 248 6.44 1.43 23.03
N ASN A 249 7.10 0.41 23.56
CA ASN A 249 8.50 0.06 23.30
C ASN A 249 9.50 1.16 23.71
N VAL A 250 9.18 1.93 24.75
CA VAL A 250 10.08 2.91 25.40
C VAL A 250 10.18 2.58 26.87
N ASP A 251 11.39 2.43 27.40
CA ASP A 251 11.58 2.28 28.84
C ASP A 251 11.29 3.62 29.56
N PRO A 252 10.23 3.69 30.40
CA PRO A 252 9.87 4.92 31.09
C PRO A 252 10.97 5.45 32.03
N ASN A 253 11.89 4.58 32.48
CA ASN A 253 12.98 4.98 33.36
C ASN A 253 14.20 5.54 32.60
N CYS A 254 14.23 5.38 31.30
CA CYS A 254 15.36 5.72 30.45
C CYS A 254 14.96 6.70 29.32
N CYS A 255 13.96 7.55 29.53
CA CYS A 255 13.55 8.52 28.54
C CYS A 255 13.35 9.91 29.12
N THR A 256 13.36 10.90 28.23
CA THR A 256 12.97 12.29 28.51
C THR A 256 11.95 12.70 27.47
N ILE A 257 10.88 13.37 27.90
CA ILE A 257 9.84 13.89 27.01
C ILE A 257 9.88 15.41 27.04
N GLU A 258 9.97 16.01 25.86
CA GLU A 258 9.79 17.44 25.65
C GLU A 258 8.42 17.63 24.96
N ALA A 259 7.62 18.58 25.44
CA ALA A 259 6.39 19.04 24.81
C ALA A 259 6.57 20.51 24.44
N ASP A 260 6.36 20.84 23.17
CA ASP A 260 6.49 22.20 22.62
C ASP A 260 7.85 22.87 22.96
N GLY A 261 8.92 22.06 22.95
CA GLY A 261 10.30 22.47 23.22
C GLY A 261 10.67 22.61 24.72
N VAL A 262 9.80 22.20 25.63
CA VAL A 262 10.05 22.24 27.08
C VAL A 262 9.96 20.84 27.67
N VAL A 263 10.87 20.47 28.57
CA VAL A 263 10.78 19.18 29.28
C VAL A 263 9.46 19.13 30.05
N SER A 264 8.71 18.05 29.80
CA SER A 264 7.38 17.85 30.35
C SER A 264 7.35 16.69 31.33
N ASP A 265 6.62 16.89 32.44
CA ASP A 265 6.27 15.85 33.41
C ASP A 265 4.81 15.38 33.24
N ASP A 266 4.10 15.85 32.23
CA ASP A 266 2.71 15.49 31.95
C ASP A 266 2.59 14.10 31.27
N TRP A 267 3.28 13.12 31.84
CA TRP A 267 3.24 11.73 31.42
C TRP A 267 3.40 10.77 32.61
N ARG A 268 3.04 9.54 32.42
CA ARG A 268 3.22 8.47 33.42
C ARG A 268 3.51 7.12 32.77
N ALA A 269 4.15 6.24 33.54
CA ALA A 269 4.29 4.83 33.13
C ALA A 269 2.98 4.06 33.39
N VAL A 270 2.49 3.33 32.40
CA VAL A 270 1.27 2.52 32.46
C VAL A 270 1.55 1.18 31.80
N GLU A 271 1.55 0.11 32.58
CA GLU A 271 1.75 -1.27 32.08
C GLU A 271 3.06 -1.50 31.30
N GLY A 272 4.08 -0.68 31.55
CA GLY A 272 5.36 -0.73 30.84
C GLY A 272 5.49 0.25 29.68
N ASP A 273 4.40 0.87 29.27
CA ASP A 273 4.35 1.92 28.25
C ASP A 273 4.33 3.32 28.90
N ILE A 274 4.44 4.33 28.06
CA ILE A 274 4.30 5.74 28.45
C ILE A 274 2.90 6.22 28.04
N GLU A 275 2.18 6.84 28.96
CA GLU A 275 0.95 7.58 28.66
C GLU A 275 1.24 9.08 28.82
N VAL A 276 1.08 9.83 27.73
CA VAL A 276 1.25 11.28 27.66
C VAL A 276 -0.10 11.94 27.81
N SER A 277 -0.21 12.94 28.70
CA SER A 277 -1.40 13.77 28.88
C SER A 277 -1.18 15.11 28.18
N THR A 278 -2.18 15.56 27.41
CA THR A 278 -2.10 16.82 26.65
C THR A 278 -3.51 17.36 26.40
N THR A 279 -3.62 18.35 25.53
CA THR A 279 -4.90 18.85 25.01
C THR A 279 -5.03 18.57 23.52
N VAL A 280 -6.26 18.57 23.01
CA VAL A 280 -6.56 18.48 21.58
C VAL A 280 -6.07 19.76 20.92
N GLY A 281 -5.06 19.66 20.03
CA GLY A 281 -4.46 20.81 19.36
C GLY A 281 -3.14 20.46 18.69
N GLU A 282 -2.50 21.49 18.16
CA GLU A 282 -1.16 21.41 17.60
C GLU A 282 -0.13 21.38 18.74
N HIS A 283 0.52 20.23 18.91
CA HIS A 283 1.61 20.04 19.87
C HIS A 283 2.73 19.21 19.25
N ALA A 284 3.96 19.54 19.57
CA ALA A 284 5.15 18.81 19.16
C ALA A 284 5.80 18.13 20.38
N PHE A 285 5.92 16.79 20.31
CA PHE A 285 6.57 15.99 21.35
C PHE A 285 7.85 15.38 20.81
N ILE A 286 8.91 15.45 21.62
CA ILE A 286 10.18 14.76 21.36
C ILE A 286 10.45 13.82 22.53
N VAL A 287 10.49 12.53 22.23
CA VAL A 287 10.83 11.49 23.21
C VAL A 287 12.26 11.01 22.92
N ARG A 288 13.18 11.30 23.85
CA ARG A 288 14.59 10.88 23.76
C ARG A 288 14.81 9.67 24.65
N MET A 289 15.42 8.64 24.09
CA MET A 289 15.79 7.42 24.81
C MET A 289 17.28 7.49 25.16
N ASN A 290 17.60 7.43 26.44
CA ASN A 290 18.97 7.52 26.98
C ASN A 290 19.73 6.20 26.83
#